data_374c74c17669d539abda2818037184f4
#
_entry.id   374c74c17669d539abda2818037184f4
#
_cell.length_a   1.000
_cell.length_b   1.000
_cell.length_c   1.000
_cell.angle_alpha   90.00
_cell.angle_beta   90.00
_cell.angle_gamma   90.00
#
_symmetry.space_group_name_H-M   'P 1'
#
loop_
_entity.id
_entity.type
_entity.pdbx_description
1 polymer ?
#
loop_
_entity_poly.entity_id
_entity_poly.type
_entity_poly.pdbx_seq_one_letter_code
_entity_poly.pdbx_strand_id
1 'polypeptide(L)'
;MQEQEKKDRYEKVIGTTESMIEGEEDLLAMLSTISCELYHAFDHWNWVGFYRRTDARTLKVGPYQGEHGCLTIDIDRGVCGASVREKSIMMIRDVSTVETHIACSLETKSEIVLPIIGSPGTVLAVFDVDSRQIGAFDETDKEYLSKLVDWIRPLYDRDPARYVDENQPGDGTNFSI
;
A
#
# COMPACT_ATOMS: atom_id res chain seq x y z
N MET A 1 -15.06 15.84 2.02
CA MET A 1 -14.39 16.61 0.94
C MET A 1 -15.26 16.51 -0.31
N GLN A 2 -15.41 17.58 -1.08
CA GLN A 2 -16.11 17.51 -2.38
C GLN A 2 -15.23 16.80 -3.41
N GLU A 3 -15.86 16.14 -4.39
CA GLU A 3 -15.13 15.33 -5.38
C GLU A 3 -14.05 16.13 -6.14
N GLN A 4 -14.39 17.35 -6.58
CA GLN A 4 -13.43 18.20 -7.31
C GLN A 4 -12.25 18.62 -6.41
N GLU A 5 -12.51 19.00 -5.16
CA GLU A 5 -11.46 19.34 -4.19
C GLU A 5 -10.51 18.14 -3.95
N LYS A 6 -11.07 16.92 -3.91
CA LYS A 6 -10.27 15.68 -3.77
C LYS A 6 -9.37 15.46 -4.98
N LYS A 7 -9.91 15.62 -6.20
CA LYS A 7 -9.14 15.51 -7.45
C LYS A 7 -8.00 16.52 -7.51
N ASP A 8 -8.30 17.81 -7.25
CA ASP A 8 -7.30 18.88 -7.26
C ASP A 8 -6.17 18.61 -6.24
N ARG A 9 -6.51 18.01 -5.08
CA ARG A 9 -5.56 17.63 -4.05
C ARG A 9 -4.65 16.48 -4.52
N TYR A 10 -5.21 15.46 -5.14
CA TYR A 10 -4.44 14.38 -5.73
C TYR A 10 -3.49 14.88 -6.83
N GLU A 11 -3.99 15.66 -7.77
CA GLU A 11 -3.18 16.24 -8.85
C GLU A 11 -2.01 17.06 -8.30
N LYS A 12 -2.27 17.87 -7.28
CA LYS A 12 -1.24 18.67 -6.64
C LYS A 12 -0.19 17.79 -5.95
N VAL A 13 -0.59 16.83 -5.09
CA VAL A 13 0.37 16.03 -4.34
C VAL A 13 1.16 15.10 -5.25
N ILE A 14 0.53 14.46 -6.23
CA ILE A 14 1.22 13.59 -7.19
C ILE A 14 2.23 14.41 -8.01
N GLY A 15 1.82 15.55 -8.59
CA GLY A 15 2.72 16.39 -9.38
C GLY A 15 3.88 16.97 -8.56
N THR A 16 3.66 17.30 -7.28
CA THR A 16 4.75 17.71 -6.37
C THR A 16 5.71 16.55 -6.13
N THR A 17 5.18 15.36 -5.82
CA THR A 17 5.97 14.17 -5.54
C THR A 17 6.80 13.75 -6.76
N GLU A 18 6.20 13.75 -7.95
CA GLU A 18 6.91 13.48 -9.22
C GLU A 18 8.11 14.42 -9.40
N SER A 19 7.90 15.73 -9.15
CA SER A 19 8.98 16.72 -9.27
C SER A 19 10.09 16.52 -8.23
N MET A 20 9.74 16.07 -7.02
CA MET A 20 10.72 15.85 -5.94
C MET A 20 11.62 14.64 -6.19
N ILE A 21 11.10 13.61 -6.86
CA ILE A 21 11.85 12.37 -7.12
C ILE A 21 12.29 12.24 -8.57
N GLU A 22 12.20 13.32 -9.35
CA GLU A 22 12.69 13.34 -10.72
C GLU A 22 14.20 13.04 -10.76
N GLY A 23 14.59 12.02 -11.52
CA GLY A 23 15.98 11.58 -11.64
C GLY A 23 16.49 10.72 -10.48
N GLU A 24 15.65 10.41 -9.48
CA GLU A 24 16.01 9.46 -8.42
C GLU A 24 15.88 8.01 -8.95
N GLU A 25 16.83 7.16 -8.54
CA GLU A 25 16.86 5.75 -8.93
C GLU A 25 16.70 4.79 -7.73
N ASP A 26 16.87 5.30 -6.51
CA ASP A 26 16.70 4.52 -5.29
C ASP A 26 15.22 4.34 -4.95
N LEU A 27 14.72 3.13 -5.13
CA LEU A 27 13.31 2.80 -4.87
C LEU A 27 12.90 3.12 -3.43
N LEU A 28 13.78 2.88 -2.43
CA LEU A 28 13.47 3.13 -1.03
C LEU A 28 13.26 4.62 -0.77
N ALA A 29 14.13 5.48 -1.32
CA ALA A 29 14.01 6.94 -1.23
C ALA A 29 12.71 7.43 -1.87
N MET A 30 12.38 6.93 -3.06
CA MET A 30 11.16 7.28 -3.79
C MET A 30 9.90 6.88 -3.01
N LEU A 31 9.80 5.62 -2.54
CA LEU A 31 8.64 5.15 -1.78
C LEU A 31 8.48 5.88 -0.44
N SER A 32 9.59 6.27 0.20
CA SER A 32 9.57 7.05 1.44
C SER A 32 8.99 8.44 1.22
N THR A 33 9.40 9.11 0.13
CA THR A 33 8.89 10.42 -0.27
C THR A 33 7.41 10.34 -0.63
N ILE A 34 7.00 9.36 -1.45
CA ILE A 34 5.60 9.14 -1.81
C ILE A 34 4.72 8.95 -0.57
N SER A 35 5.15 8.10 0.38
CA SER A 35 4.39 7.86 1.62
C SER A 35 4.26 9.14 2.44
N CYS A 36 5.34 9.94 2.54
CA CYS A 36 5.37 11.19 3.28
C CYS A 36 4.40 12.22 2.68
N GLU A 37 4.50 12.49 1.39
CA GLU A 37 3.69 13.51 0.72
C GLU A 37 2.20 13.16 0.74
N LEU A 38 1.84 11.91 0.47
CA LEU A 38 0.46 11.46 0.51
C LEU A 38 -0.13 11.52 1.93
N TYR A 39 0.62 11.09 2.94
CA TYR A 39 0.16 11.15 4.33
C TYR A 39 -0.17 12.60 4.75
N HIS A 40 0.67 13.56 4.39
CA HIS A 40 0.44 14.97 4.72
C HIS A 40 -0.63 15.64 3.86
N ALA A 41 -0.98 15.04 2.73
CA ALA A 41 -2.03 15.59 1.86
C ALA A 41 -3.44 15.31 2.38
N PHE A 42 -3.66 14.26 3.20
CA PHE A 42 -4.99 13.82 3.61
C PHE A 42 -5.07 13.62 5.14
N ASP A 43 -5.58 14.62 5.85
CA ASP A 43 -5.62 14.66 7.33
C ASP A 43 -6.38 13.50 8.00
N HIS A 44 -7.27 12.84 7.27
CA HIS A 44 -8.07 11.73 7.78
C HIS A 44 -7.40 10.36 7.60
N TRP A 45 -6.29 10.29 6.88
CA TRP A 45 -5.50 9.07 6.77
C TRP A 45 -4.63 8.90 8.02
N ASN A 46 -4.59 7.69 8.55
CA ASN A 46 -3.76 7.37 9.71
C ASN A 46 -2.55 6.51 9.36
N TRP A 47 -2.54 5.93 8.17
CA TRP A 47 -1.40 5.18 7.66
C TRP A 47 -1.34 5.24 6.13
N VAL A 48 -0.16 5.37 5.58
CA VAL A 48 0.12 5.31 4.13
C VAL A 48 1.45 4.63 3.94
N GLY A 49 1.51 3.54 3.17
CA GLY A 49 2.80 2.90 2.95
C GLY A 49 2.75 1.64 2.10
N PHE A 50 3.85 0.94 2.13
CA PHE A 50 4.08 -0.22 1.29
C PHE A 50 4.41 -1.46 2.12
N TYR A 51 3.82 -2.59 1.76
CA TYR A 51 4.26 -3.89 2.21
C TYR A 51 4.91 -4.64 1.06
N ARG A 52 6.16 -5.04 1.23
CA ARG A 52 6.94 -5.79 0.23
C ARG A 52 6.69 -7.28 0.38
N ARG A 53 6.43 -7.97 -0.69
CA ARG A 53 6.38 -9.42 -0.68
C ARG A 53 7.81 -9.98 -0.65
N THR A 54 8.14 -10.80 0.33
CA THR A 54 9.49 -11.33 0.53
C THR A 54 9.62 -12.82 0.18
N ASP A 55 8.50 -13.55 0.22
CA ASP A 55 8.41 -14.96 -0.14
C ASP A 55 6.97 -15.34 -0.55
N ALA A 56 6.70 -16.64 -0.67
CA ALA A 56 5.40 -17.15 -1.10
C ALA A 56 4.24 -16.71 -0.18
N ARG A 57 4.51 -16.46 1.11
CA ARG A 57 3.48 -16.25 2.15
C ARG A 57 3.60 -14.96 2.94
N THR A 58 4.64 -14.17 2.72
CA THR A 58 5.01 -13.11 3.66
C THR A 58 5.05 -11.75 2.99
N LEU A 59 4.38 -10.79 3.62
CA LEU A 59 4.58 -9.37 3.40
C LEU A 59 5.37 -8.78 4.57
N LYS A 60 6.38 -7.98 4.28
CA LYS A 60 7.16 -7.20 5.25
C LYS A 60 6.89 -5.72 5.04
N VAL A 61 6.79 -4.99 6.15
CA VAL A 61 6.63 -3.54 6.08
C VAL A 61 7.78 -2.89 5.31
N GLY A 62 7.45 -1.96 4.46
CA GLY A 62 8.35 -1.10 3.71
C GLY A 62 8.29 0.34 4.22
N PRO A 63 8.63 1.32 3.38
CA PRO A 63 8.44 2.74 3.70
C PRO A 63 6.97 3.06 3.99
N TYR A 64 6.73 3.78 5.07
CA TYR A 64 5.39 4.23 5.45
C TYR A 64 5.44 5.52 6.29
N GLN A 65 4.28 6.16 6.44
CA GLN A 65 4.01 7.25 7.36
C GLN A 65 2.73 6.97 8.15
N GLY A 66 2.68 7.47 9.36
CA GLY A 66 1.52 7.35 10.25
C GLY A 66 1.78 6.53 11.50
N GLU A 67 0.76 5.82 11.92
CA GLU A 67 0.79 4.97 13.13
C GLU A 67 1.64 3.70 12.92
N HIS A 68 1.70 2.84 13.94
CA HIS A 68 2.42 1.58 13.83
C HIS A 68 1.74 0.64 12.83
N GLY A 69 2.51 0.15 11.85
CA GLY A 69 2.10 -0.96 10.98
C GLY A 69 2.59 -2.31 11.49
N CYS A 70 1.95 -3.38 11.08
CA CYS A 70 2.42 -4.73 11.32
C CYS A 70 3.78 -4.94 10.65
N LEU A 71 4.79 -5.42 11.36
CA LEU A 71 6.11 -5.69 10.76
C LEU A 71 6.06 -6.81 9.70
N THR A 72 5.14 -7.75 9.91
CA THR A 72 4.98 -8.93 9.06
C THR A 72 3.51 -9.27 8.93
N ILE A 73 3.05 -9.54 7.71
CA ILE A 73 1.69 -9.99 7.41
C ILE A 73 1.77 -11.32 6.64
N ASP A 74 1.01 -12.32 7.09
CA ASP A 74 0.80 -13.56 6.32
C ASP A 74 -0.24 -13.27 5.23
N ILE A 75 0.07 -13.61 3.97
CA ILE A 75 -0.84 -13.37 2.84
C ILE A 75 -2.17 -14.14 2.94
N ASP A 76 -2.27 -15.16 3.78
CA ASP A 76 -3.53 -15.88 4.01
C ASP A 76 -4.50 -15.09 4.90
N ARG A 77 -4.09 -13.95 5.46
CA ARG A 77 -4.86 -13.16 6.41
C ARG A 77 -4.93 -11.68 6.02
N GLY A 78 -5.95 -11.02 6.52
CA GLY A 78 -6.12 -9.57 6.38
C GLY A 78 -6.39 -9.10 4.95
N VAL A 79 -6.56 -7.79 4.79
CA VAL A 79 -6.93 -7.15 3.53
C VAL A 79 -5.72 -7.06 2.59
N CYS A 80 -4.54 -6.74 3.11
CA CYS A 80 -3.29 -6.78 2.34
C CYS A 80 -3.05 -8.17 1.76
N GLY A 81 -3.25 -9.24 2.56
CA GLY A 81 -3.15 -10.62 2.09
C GLY A 81 -4.18 -10.95 1.01
N ALA A 82 -5.43 -10.51 1.17
CA ALA A 82 -6.48 -10.69 0.18
C ALA A 82 -6.10 -10.01 -1.16
N SER A 83 -5.57 -8.77 -1.12
CA SER A 83 -5.12 -8.06 -2.31
C SER A 83 -4.03 -8.85 -3.07
N VAL A 84 -3.11 -9.51 -2.35
CA VAL A 84 -2.08 -10.37 -2.97
C VAL A 84 -2.70 -11.60 -3.62
N ARG A 85 -3.57 -12.33 -2.91
CA ARG A 85 -4.19 -13.58 -3.41
C ARG A 85 -5.07 -13.35 -4.62
N GLU A 86 -5.88 -12.29 -4.58
CA GLU A 86 -6.86 -11.98 -5.62
C GLU A 86 -6.27 -11.11 -6.75
N LYS A 87 -5.05 -10.58 -6.54
CA LYS A 87 -4.38 -9.67 -7.47
C LYS A 87 -5.29 -8.50 -7.86
N SER A 88 -6.03 -7.98 -6.89
CA SER A 88 -7.06 -6.96 -7.09
C SER A 88 -7.04 -5.91 -5.99
N ILE A 89 -7.59 -4.73 -6.32
CA ILE A 89 -7.75 -3.65 -5.37
C ILE A 89 -8.81 -4.04 -4.35
N MET A 90 -8.46 -3.92 -3.06
CA MET A 90 -9.38 -4.06 -1.95
C MET A 90 -9.75 -2.68 -1.43
N MET A 91 -11.03 -2.35 -1.43
CA MET A 91 -11.55 -1.12 -0.85
C MET A 91 -12.58 -1.48 0.21
N ILE A 92 -12.18 -1.37 1.46
CA ILE A 92 -12.96 -1.79 2.63
C ILE A 92 -13.57 -0.56 3.30
N ARG A 93 -14.90 -0.50 3.23
CA ARG A 93 -15.65 0.61 3.81
C ARG A 93 -15.61 0.65 5.33
N ASP A 94 -15.63 -0.52 5.97
CA ASP A 94 -15.60 -0.68 7.43
C ASP A 94 -14.83 -1.96 7.76
N VAL A 95 -13.63 -1.80 8.32
CA VAL A 95 -12.74 -2.93 8.64
C VAL A 95 -13.31 -3.86 9.71
N SER A 96 -14.25 -3.39 10.55
CA SER A 96 -14.90 -4.21 11.56
C SER A 96 -15.78 -5.32 10.98
N THR A 97 -16.12 -5.22 9.69
CA THR A 97 -16.93 -6.22 8.98
C THR A 97 -16.09 -7.34 8.35
N VAL A 98 -14.76 -7.24 8.40
CA VAL A 98 -13.86 -8.22 7.80
C VAL A 98 -13.41 -9.23 8.85
N GLU A 99 -13.91 -10.47 8.75
CA GLU A 99 -13.67 -11.55 9.74
C GLU A 99 -12.17 -11.86 9.95
N THR A 100 -11.34 -11.72 8.90
CA THR A 100 -9.91 -12.02 8.92
C THR A 100 -9.06 -10.78 9.07
N HIS A 101 -9.65 -9.62 9.41
CA HIS A 101 -8.93 -8.37 9.55
C HIS A 101 -7.79 -8.49 10.59
N ILE A 102 -6.60 -8.00 10.22
CA ILE A 102 -5.47 -7.87 11.12
C ILE A 102 -5.43 -6.41 11.55
N ALA A 103 -5.83 -6.15 12.80
CA ALA A 103 -5.79 -4.79 13.35
C ALA A 103 -4.34 -4.40 13.67
N CYS A 104 -3.61 -3.87 12.70
CA CYS A 104 -2.28 -3.28 12.94
C CYS A 104 -2.38 -1.94 13.69
N SER A 105 -3.50 -1.23 13.53
CA SER A 105 -3.89 -0.06 14.32
C SER A 105 -5.36 -0.18 14.73
N LEU A 106 -5.67 0.17 16.00
CA LEU A 106 -7.05 0.25 16.50
C LEU A 106 -7.82 1.48 16.00
N GLU A 107 -7.11 2.43 15.43
CA GLU A 107 -7.69 3.68 14.88
C GLU A 107 -8.22 3.52 13.46
N THR A 108 -7.75 2.52 12.72
CA THR A 108 -8.20 2.26 11.34
C THR A 108 -9.67 1.85 11.30
N LYS A 109 -10.45 2.53 10.47
CA LYS A 109 -11.88 2.28 10.26
C LYS A 109 -12.19 1.85 8.83
N SER A 110 -11.44 2.33 7.85
CA SER A 110 -11.53 1.91 6.47
C SER A 110 -10.14 1.86 5.85
N GLU A 111 -9.97 1.06 4.82
CA GLU A 111 -8.70 0.90 4.13
C GLU A 111 -8.88 0.69 2.62
N ILE A 112 -7.86 1.07 1.85
CA ILE A 112 -7.75 0.74 0.43
C ILE A 112 -6.35 0.16 0.17
N VAL A 113 -6.31 -1.04 -0.41
CA VAL A 113 -5.07 -1.76 -0.71
C VAL A 113 -4.97 -2.04 -2.21
N LEU A 114 -3.86 -1.65 -2.82
CA LEU A 114 -3.62 -1.83 -4.25
C LEU A 114 -2.40 -2.74 -4.46
N PRO A 115 -2.53 -3.83 -5.24
CA PRO A 115 -1.40 -4.70 -5.53
C PRO A 115 -0.47 -4.06 -6.56
N ILE A 116 0.83 -4.14 -6.32
CA ILE A 116 1.87 -3.77 -7.28
C ILE A 116 2.30 -5.05 -7.99
N ILE A 117 1.81 -5.21 -9.22
CA ILE A 117 2.00 -6.45 -10.00
C ILE A 117 3.11 -6.22 -11.01
N GLY A 118 4.24 -6.91 -10.80
CA GLY A 118 5.36 -6.92 -11.72
C GLY A 118 5.21 -7.95 -12.84
N SER A 119 6.20 -8.02 -13.70
CA SER A 119 6.28 -9.03 -14.76
C SER A 119 6.85 -10.34 -14.21
N PRO A 120 6.30 -11.53 -14.50
CA PRO A 120 5.18 -11.88 -15.41
C PRO A 120 3.81 -12.04 -14.71
N GLY A 121 3.42 -11.15 -13.80
CA GLY A 121 2.13 -11.19 -13.11
C GLY A 121 2.20 -11.58 -11.64
N THR A 122 3.39 -11.52 -11.06
CA THR A 122 3.64 -11.71 -9.62
C THR A 122 3.36 -10.42 -8.86
N VAL A 123 2.64 -10.50 -7.73
CA VAL A 123 2.52 -9.36 -6.81
C VAL A 123 3.85 -9.19 -6.07
N LEU A 124 4.50 -8.05 -6.25
CA LEU A 124 5.79 -7.71 -5.65
C LEU A 124 5.63 -6.98 -4.32
N ALA A 125 4.56 -6.21 -4.20
CA ALA A 125 4.22 -5.42 -3.03
C ALA A 125 2.74 -5.07 -3.04
N VAL A 126 2.25 -4.51 -1.94
CA VAL A 126 0.98 -3.79 -1.92
C VAL A 126 1.22 -2.36 -1.45
N PHE A 127 0.47 -1.42 -2.01
CA PHE A 127 0.33 -0.07 -1.51
C PHE A 127 -0.94 -0.02 -0.67
N ASP A 128 -0.81 0.38 0.57
CA ASP A 128 -1.85 0.33 1.57
C ASP A 128 -2.10 1.73 2.15
N VAL A 129 -3.36 2.09 2.30
CA VAL A 129 -3.78 3.38 2.87
C VAL A 129 -4.95 3.17 3.82
N ASP A 130 -4.76 3.58 5.06
CA ASP A 130 -5.73 3.48 6.14
C ASP A 130 -6.33 4.84 6.51
N SER A 131 -7.58 4.82 6.97
CA SER A 131 -8.27 6.00 7.48
C SER A 131 -8.99 5.75 8.79
N ARG A 132 -9.01 6.80 9.66
CA ARG A 132 -9.81 6.85 10.89
C ARG A 132 -11.31 7.01 10.63
N GLN A 133 -11.73 7.22 9.39
CA GLN A 133 -13.12 7.43 9.02
C GLN A 133 -13.69 6.18 8.34
N ILE A 134 -14.92 5.80 8.69
CA ILE A 134 -15.65 4.77 7.95
C ILE A 134 -15.98 5.29 6.55
N GLY A 135 -15.71 4.48 5.52
CA GLY A 135 -16.03 4.83 4.14
C GLY A 135 -15.28 6.06 3.61
N ALA A 136 -14.02 6.22 4.04
CA ALA A 136 -13.17 7.32 3.62
C ALA A 136 -12.80 7.28 2.13
N PHE A 137 -12.77 6.09 1.56
CA PHE A 137 -12.32 5.86 0.19
C PHE A 137 -13.50 5.67 -0.78
N ASP A 138 -13.35 6.23 -1.98
CA ASP A 138 -14.31 6.14 -3.07
C ASP A 138 -13.62 5.88 -4.43
N GLU A 139 -14.36 5.92 -5.53
CA GLU A 139 -13.80 5.67 -6.87
C GLU A 139 -12.75 6.72 -7.28
N THR A 140 -12.80 7.94 -6.74
CA THR A 140 -11.75 8.95 -6.99
C THR A 140 -10.43 8.52 -6.37
N ASP A 141 -10.44 8.05 -5.10
CA ASP A 141 -9.23 7.53 -4.46
C ASP A 141 -8.66 6.36 -5.25
N LYS A 142 -9.52 5.41 -5.60
CA LYS A 142 -9.13 4.24 -6.38
C LYS A 142 -8.51 4.62 -7.72
N GLU A 143 -9.08 5.59 -8.43
CA GLU A 143 -8.56 6.07 -9.73
C GLU A 143 -7.14 6.66 -9.57
N TYR A 144 -6.96 7.62 -8.66
CA TYR A 144 -5.69 8.33 -8.50
C TYR A 144 -4.60 7.42 -7.90
N LEU A 145 -4.95 6.59 -6.92
CA LEU A 145 -3.99 5.64 -6.34
C LEU A 145 -3.61 4.54 -7.33
N SER A 146 -4.52 4.14 -8.23
CA SER A 146 -4.17 3.23 -9.33
C SER A 146 -3.18 3.86 -10.30
N LYS A 147 -3.36 5.13 -10.68
CA LYS A 147 -2.39 5.86 -11.51
C LYS A 147 -1.02 5.95 -10.84
N LEU A 148 -0.99 6.18 -9.53
CA LEU A 148 0.25 6.18 -8.75
C LEU A 148 0.92 4.81 -8.78
N VAL A 149 0.18 3.73 -8.54
CA VAL A 149 0.71 2.36 -8.60
C VAL A 149 1.24 2.03 -10.00
N ASP A 150 0.54 2.42 -11.06
CA ASP A 150 1.00 2.22 -12.44
C ASP A 150 2.29 2.99 -12.74
N TRP A 151 2.45 4.19 -12.17
CA TRP A 151 3.66 4.98 -12.32
C TRP A 151 4.87 4.38 -11.58
N ILE A 152 4.68 3.87 -10.34
CA ILE A 152 5.78 3.29 -9.56
C ILE A 152 6.11 1.84 -9.94
N ARG A 153 5.18 1.10 -10.58
CA ARG A 153 5.39 -0.30 -10.96
C ARG A 153 6.68 -0.55 -11.75
N PRO A 154 7.05 0.25 -12.79
CA PRO A 154 8.30 0.05 -13.52
C PRO A 154 9.56 0.21 -12.64
N LEU A 155 9.47 0.95 -11.53
CA LEU A 155 10.58 1.12 -10.60
C LEU A 155 10.84 -0.18 -9.83
N TYR A 156 9.76 -0.85 -9.42
CA TYR A 156 9.86 -2.20 -8.84
C TYR A 156 10.48 -3.19 -9.82
N ASP A 157 10.23 -3.03 -11.12
CA ASP A 157 10.80 -3.90 -12.15
C ASP A 157 12.32 -3.70 -12.34
N ARG A 158 12.89 -2.62 -11.87
CA ARG A 158 14.33 -2.32 -11.92
C ARG A 158 15.07 -2.68 -10.62
N ASP A 159 14.37 -2.86 -9.51
CA ASP A 159 14.98 -3.17 -8.22
C ASP A 159 15.40 -4.64 -8.15
N PRO A 160 16.71 -4.94 -8.04
CA PRO A 160 17.18 -6.32 -7.92
C PRO A 160 16.76 -7.01 -6.61
N ALA A 161 16.42 -6.26 -5.56
CA ALA A 161 15.94 -6.78 -4.27
C ALA A 161 14.45 -7.18 -4.30
N ARG A 162 13.77 -6.94 -5.40
CA ARG A 162 12.34 -7.25 -5.60
C ARG A 162 12.01 -8.73 -5.78
N TYR A 163 13.04 -9.56 -6.04
CA TYR A 163 12.80 -10.95 -6.42
C TYR A 163 12.06 -11.69 -5.30
N VAL A 164 10.87 -12.13 -5.61
CA VAL A 164 10.04 -13.00 -4.79
C VAL A 164 10.11 -14.39 -5.37
N ASP A 165 10.75 -15.32 -4.66
CA ASP A 165 10.65 -16.72 -5.01
C ASP A 165 9.33 -17.27 -4.50
N GLU A 166 8.33 -17.33 -5.38
CA GLU A 166 7.00 -17.87 -5.05
C GLU A 166 7.05 -19.35 -4.61
N ASN A 167 8.15 -20.05 -4.90
CA ASN A 167 8.37 -21.45 -4.50
C ASN A 167 9.14 -21.56 -3.17
N GLN A 168 9.70 -20.46 -2.67
CA GLN A 168 10.38 -20.48 -1.39
C GLN A 168 9.35 -20.54 -0.26
N PRO A 169 9.32 -21.59 0.57
CA PRO A 169 8.46 -21.62 1.73
C PRO A 169 8.82 -20.46 2.65
N GLY A 170 7.81 -19.76 3.18
CA GLY A 170 8.03 -18.74 4.20
C GLY A 170 8.91 -19.30 5.33
N ASP A 171 9.74 -18.46 5.93
CA ASP A 171 10.71 -18.83 6.96
C ASP A 171 10.10 -19.39 8.26
N GLY A 172 8.77 -19.50 8.32
CA GLY A 172 8.03 -20.10 9.42
C GLY A 172 8.11 -19.31 10.74
N THR A 173 8.67 -18.11 10.73
CA THR A 173 8.72 -17.25 11.90
C THR A 173 7.34 -16.64 12.16
N ASN A 174 6.49 -17.39 12.83
CA ASN A 174 5.27 -16.88 13.46
C ASN A 174 5.67 -15.97 14.62
N PHE A 175 5.80 -14.68 14.37
CA PHE A 175 5.74 -13.69 15.44
C PHE A 175 4.27 -13.48 15.78
N SER A 176 3.78 -14.24 16.77
CA SER A 176 2.56 -13.87 17.48
C SER A 176 2.84 -12.64 18.32
N ILE A 177 2.18 -11.54 18.03
CA ILE A 177 1.99 -10.41 18.93
C ILE A 177 0.60 -10.57 19.53
#